data_1dddcdc669faaae586ebb0e5ad3dad29
#
_entry.id   1dddcdc669faaae586ebb0e5ad3dad29
#
_cell.length_a   1.000
_cell.length_b   1.000
_cell.length_c   1.000
_cell.angle_alpha   90.00
_cell.angle_beta   90.00
_cell.angle_gamma   90.00
#
_symmetry.space_group_name_H-M   'P 1'
#
loop_
_entity.id
_entity.type
_entity.pdbx_description
1 polymer ?
#
loop_
_entity_poly.entity_id
_entity_poly.type
_entity_poly.pdbx_seq_one_letter_code
_entity_poly.pdbx_strand_id
1 'polypeptide(L)'
;SYERSWIRDGSLTSAALLRFGHPEMVRDFTRWYAEYLYPDGKVPCCVDQRGADPVPEHDSHGEFIYLVMEYFRHTGDTTMLAAMWPRVVKTAGYIDSLRQTHRTAEYRDSAKAAFFGLLPPSISHEGYSAKAMHSYWDDFFALRGLKDAAAMAAVLGKSDEAARLGAMRDE
;
A
#
# COMPACT_ATOMS: atom_id res chain seq x y z
N SER A 1 -21.68 0.88 17.48
CA SER A 1 -20.49 1.68 17.15
C SER A 1 -19.69 0.94 16.10
N TYR A 2 -19.15 1.65 15.16
CA TYR A 2 -18.29 1.09 14.12
C TYR A 2 -16.85 1.05 14.68
N GLU A 3 -16.32 -0.14 14.87
CA GLU A 3 -15.08 -0.34 15.65
C GLU A 3 -13.89 -0.74 14.77
N ARG A 4 -13.96 -0.56 13.45
CA ARG A 4 -12.89 -0.90 12.52
C ARG A 4 -12.13 0.33 12.05
N SER A 5 -10.81 0.24 12.08
CA SER A 5 -9.90 1.23 11.49
C SER A 5 -9.41 0.70 10.15
N TRP A 6 -9.96 1.22 9.06
CA TRP A 6 -9.58 0.87 7.70
C TRP A 6 -8.36 1.69 7.26
N ILE A 7 -7.40 1.06 6.60
CA ILE A 7 -6.23 1.80 6.09
C ILE A 7 -6.64 2.78 4.98
N ARG A 8 -7.61 2.44 4.15
CA ARG A 8 -8.16 3.32 3.12
C ARG A 8 -8.69 4.63 3.72
N ASP A 9 -9.61 4.52 4.68
CA ASP A 9 -10.18 5.67 5.37
C ASP A 9 -9.09 6.44 6.12
N GLY A 10 -8.22 5.73 6.83
CA GLY A 10 -7.13 6.32 7.59
C GLY A 10 -6.14 7.08 6.72
N SER A 11 -5.73 6.54 5.58
CA SER A 11 -4.77 7.19 4.68
C SER A 11 -5.35 8.45 4.04
N LEU A 12 -6.60 8.40 3.55
CA LEU A 12 -7.27 9.53 2.91
C LEU A 12 -7.63 10.61 3.93
N THR A 13 -8.13 10.24 5.11
CA THR A 13 -8.39 11.17 6.21
C THR A 13 -7.09 11.82 6.70
N SER A 14 -6.02 11.05 6.80
CA SER A 14 -4.69 11.57 7.16
C SER A 14 -4.20 12.63 6.19
N ALA A 15 -4.41 12.43 4.88
CA ALA A 15 -4.06 13.44 3.89
C ALA A 15 -4.83 14.76 4.09
N ALA A 16 -6.08 14.72 4.55
CA ALA A 16 -6.84 15.91 4.93
C ALA A 16 -6.29 16.53 6.23
N LEU A 17 -6.05 15.72 7.28
CA LEU A 17 -5.51 16.20 8.55
C LEU A 17 -4.15 16.89 8.40
N LEU A 18 -3.28 16.38 7.53
CA LEU A 18 -1.99 17.03 7.23
C LEU A 18 -2.19 18.43 6.64
N ARG A 19 -3.17 18.61 5.74
CA ARG A 19 -3.50 19.90 5.14
C ARG A 19 -4.11 20.89 6.15
N PHE A 20 -4.76 20.35 7.19
CA PHE A 20 -5.30 21.16 8.30
C PHE A 20 -4.29 21.39 9.44
N GLY A 21 -3.06 20.91 9.31
CA GLY A 21 -1.98 21.17 10.29
C GLY A 21 -1.98 20.25 11.51
N HIS A 22 -2.43 19.00 11.37
CA HIS A 22 -2.46 18.00 12.43
C HIS A 22 -1.51 16.81 12.16
N PRO A 23 -0.20 17.05 11.93
CA PRO A 23 0.74 15.98 11.58
C PRO A 23 0.96 14.97 12.70
N GLU A 24 0.83 15.37 13.96
CA GLU A 24 1.01 14.49 15.12
C GLU A 24 -0.02 13.36 15.14
N MET A 25 -1.28 13.64 14.81
CA MET A 25 -2.33 12.62 14.71
C MET A 25 -2.01 11.60 13.62
N VAL A 26 -1.53 12.08 12.48
CA VAL A 26 -1.15 11.22 11.36
C VAL A 26 0.07 10.37 11.67
N ARG A 27 1.08 10.95 12.34
CA ARG A 27 2.26 10.21 12.82
C ARG A 27 1.85 9.06 13.74
N ASP A 28 1.01 9.36 14.71
CA ASP A 28 0.60 8.38 15.73
C ASP A 28 -0.26 7.27 15.11
N PHE A 29 -1.18 7.61 14.22
CA PHE A 29 -1.95 6.64 13.42
C PHE A 29 -1.03 5.76 12.56
N THR A 30 -0.08 6.35 11.84
CA THR A 30 0.86 5.62 10.98
C THR A 30 1.70 4.62 11.77
N ARG A 31 2.23 5.03 12.94
CA ARG A 31 3.01 4.16 13.82
C ARG A 31 2.18 3.02 14.36
N TRP A 32 1.00 3.33 14.84
CA TRP A 32 0.08 2.34 15.37
C TRP A 32 -0.32 1.31 14.30
N TYR A 33 -0.72 1.76 13.11
CA TYR A 33 -1.13 0.85 12.05
C TYR A 33 0.01 -0.04 11.56
N ALA A 34 1.22 0.49 11.54
CA ALA A 34 2.42 -0.23 11.13
C ALA A 34 2.77 -1.45 12.02
N GLU A 35 2.22 -1.52 13.24
CA GLU A 35 2.41 -2.67 14.15
C GLU A 35 1.58 -3.89 13.73
N TYR A 36 0.55 -3.68 12.91
CA TYR A 36 -0.36 -4.73 12.46
C TYR A 36 -0.01 -5.31 11.08
N LEU A 37 1.02 -4.79 10.41
CA LEU A 37 1.47 -5.36 9.15
C LEU A 37 1.97 -6.78 9.34
N TYR A 38 1.61 -7.65 8.40
CA TYR A 38 2.07 -9.03 8.39
C TYR A 38 3.57 -9.14 8.10
N PRO A 39 4.23 -10.22 8.53
CA PRO A 39 5.69 -10.39 8.36
C PRO A 39 6.17 -10.40 6.91
N ASP A 40 5.31 -10.80 5.97
CA ASP A 40 5.56 -10.82 4.52
C ASP A 40 5.38 -9.46 3.84
N GLY A 41 4.90 -8.45 4.57
CA GLY A 41 4.65 -7.11 4.05
C GLY A 41 3.20 -6.84 3.64
N LYS A 42 2.32 -7.85 3.77
CA LYS A 42 0.88 -7.64 3.57
C LYS A 42 0.38 -6.60 4.58
N VAL A 43 -0.41 -5.65 4.09
CA VAL A 43 -1.13 -4.68 4.93
C VAL A 43 -2.54 -5.19 5.15
N PRO A 44 -3.03 -5.29 6.39
CA PRO A 44 -4.44 -5.63 6.64
C PRO A 44 -5.35 -4.54 6.07
N CYS A 45 -6.54 -4.92 5.61
CA CYS A 45 -7.52 -3.94 5.15
C CYS A 45 -8.04 -3.07 6.30
N CYS A 46 -8.21 -3.68 7.46
CA CYS A 46 -8.60 -3.00 8.68
C CYS A 46 -8.07 -3.69 9.93
N VAL A 47 -8.13 -2.95 11.04
CA VAL A 47 -7.81 -3.42 12.38
C VAL A 47 -9.01 -3.15 13.28
N ASP A 48 -9.42 -4.13 14.05
CA ASP A 48 -10.47 -4.01 15.08
C ASP A 48 -10.02 -4.65 16.42
N GLN A 49 -10.93 -4.82 17.37
CA GLN A 49 -10.61 -5.43 18.66
C GLN A 49 -10.05 -6.86 18.58
N ARG A 50 -10.27 -7.56 17.47
CA ARG A 50 -9.74 -8.91 17.21
C ARG A 50 -8.35 -8.89 16.60
N GLY A 51 -7.85 -7.71 16.23
CA GLY A 51 -6.58 -7.49 15.58
C GLY A 51 -6.72 -7.19 14.08
N ALA A 52 -5.67 -7.54 13.33
CA ALA A 52 -5.59 -7.33 11.88
C ALA A 52 -6.52 -8.28 11.11
N ASP A 53 -7.35 -7.74 10.21
CA ASP A 53 -8.23 -8.54 9.34
C ASP A 53 -7.44 -9.07 8.13
N PRO A 54 -7.39 -10.40 7.91
CA PRO A 54 -6.61 -10.99 6.82
C PRO A 54 -7.30 -10.95 5.45
N VAL A 55 -8.53 -10.42 5.36
CA VAL A 55 -9.27 -10.34 4.09
C VAL A 55 -8.42 -9.62 3.04
N PRO A 56 -8.33 -10.14 1.80
CA PRO A 56 -7.55 -9.51 0.75
C PRO A 56 -8.29 -8.31 0.18
N GLU A 57 -7.81 -7.12 0.52
CA GLU A 57 -8.08 -5.86 -0.15
C GLU A 57 -6.74 -5.29 -0.60
N HIS A 58 -6.47 -5.31 -1.92
CA HIS A 58 -5.11 -5.09 -2.43
C HIS A 58 -4.73 -3.62 -2.55
N ASP A 59 -5.68 -2.70 -2.48
CA ASP A 59 -5.44 -1.26 -2.34
C ASP A 59 -4.66 -0.93 -1.06
N SER A 60 -4.91 -1.68 0.01
CA SER A 60 -4.33 -1.45 1.35
C SER A 60 -2.82 -1.29 1.35
N HIS A 61 -2.12 -2.02 0.48
CA HIS A 61 -0.67 -2.01 0.41
C HIS A 61 -0.15 -0.67 -0.11
N GLY A 62 -0.74 -0.19 -1.20
CA GLY A 62 -0.40 1.10 -1.77
C GLY A 62 -0.81 2.27 -0.87
N GLU A 63 -1.93 2.16 -0.19
CA GLU A 63 -2.45 3.17 0.74
C GLU A 63 -1.56 3.37 1.96
N PHE A 64 -1.01 2.28 2.53
CA PHE A 64 -0.04 2.40 3.62
C PHE A 64 1.24 3.12 3.17
N ILE A 65 1.80 2.77 2.01
CA ILE A 65 2.99 3.42 1.47
C ILE A 65 2.69 4.91 1.19
N TYR A 66 1.53 5.20 0.60
CA TYR A 66 1.04 6.56 0.37
C TYR A 66 0.96 7.36 1.68
N LEU A 67 0.36 6.80 2.72
CA LEU A 67 0.24 7.43 4.04
C LEU A 67 1.59 7.87 4.60
N VAL A 68 2.59 6.98 4.58
CA VAL A 68 3.95 7.27 5.05
C VAL A 68 4.57 8.43 4.25
N MET A 69 4.42 8.40 2.92
CA MET A 69 5.00 9.43 2.05
C MET A 69 4.27 10.77 2.16
N GLU A 70 2.94 10.79 2.32
CA GLU A 70 2.20 12.04 2.55
C GLU A 70 2.60 12.70 3.87
N TYR A 71 2.78 11.92 4.93
CA TYR A 71 3.32 12.45 6.18
C TYR A 71 4.68 13.13 5.96
N PHE A 72 5.59 12.44 5.28
CA PHE A 72 6.92 13.02 4.99
C PHE A 72 6.84 14.28 4.13
N ARG A 73 5.99 14.32 3.09
CA ARG A 73 5.82 15.50 2.22
C ARG A 73 5.38 16.75 2.97
N HIS A 74 4.61 16.59 4.03
CA HIS A 74 4.11 17.71 4.83
C HIS A 74 5.02 18.10 5.97
N THR A 75 5.84 17.18 6.48
CA THR A 75 6.64 17.41 7.69
C THR A 75 8.15 17.50 7.44
N GLY A 76 8.63 16.87 6.38
CA GLY A 76 10.07 16.68 6.16
C GLY A 76 10.75 15.72 7.16
N ASP A 77 9.97 14.96 7.96
CA ASP A 77 10.48 14.08 9.01
C ASP A 77 11.18 12.86 8.43
N THR A 78 12.48 13.00 8.16
CA THR A 78 13.32 11.90 7.67
C THR A 78 13.54 10.81 8.71
N THR A 79 13.42 11.11 10.00
CA THR A 79 13.55 10.12 11.08
C THR A 79 12.40 9.14 11.02
N MET A 80 11.17 9.63 10.91
CA MET A 80 10.00 8.80 10.75
C MET A 80 10.04 8.00 9.43
N LEU A 81 10.47 8.66 8.34
CA LEU A 81 10.62 8.01 7.04
C LEU A 81 11.59 6.82 7.12
N ALA A 82 12.77 7.02 7.73
CA ALA A 82 13.76 5.96 7.93
C ALA A 82 13.24 4.82 8.82
N ALA A 83 12.49 5.15 9.87
CA ALA A 83 11.88 4.16 10.76
C ALA A 83 10.81 3.29 10.06
N MET A 84 10.07 3.87 9.11
CA MET A 84 9.04 3.15 8.35
C MET A 84 9.60 2.39 7.14
N TRP A 85 10.79 2.73 6.66
CA TRP A 85 11.40 2.16 5.46
C TRP A 85 11.41 0.61 5.42
N PRO A 86 11.79 -0.12 6.49
CA PRO A 86 11.78 -1.59 6.46
C PRO A 86 10.40 -2.20 6.17
N ARG A 87 9.33 -1.51 6.61
CA ARG A 87 7.96 -1.92 6.35
C ARG A 87 7.54 -1.59 4.91
N VAL A 88 7.87 -0.38 4.46
CA VAL A 88 7.59 0.09 3.10
C VAL A 88 8.20 -0.83 2.05
N VAL A 89 9.48 -1.21 2.20
CA VAL A 89 10.15 -2.08 1.22
C VAL A 89 9.57 -3.50 1.20
N LYS A 90 9.15 -4.02 2.36
CA LYS A 90 8.45 -5.30 2.43
C LYS A 90 7.07 -5.23 1.76
N THR A 91 6.32 -4.17 2.01
CA THR A 91 5.00 -3.96 1.40
C THR A 91 5.11 -3.81 -0.12
N ALA A 92 6.10 -3.07 -0.62
CA ALA A 92 6.38 -2.99 -2.05
C ALA A 92 6.74 -4.37 -2.66
N GLY A 93 7.51 -5.18 -1.93
CA GLY A 93 7.80 -6.57 -2.31
C GLY A 93 6.54 -7.45 -2.32
N TYR A 94 5.62 -7.23 -1.40
CA TYR A 94 4.34 -7.93 -1.38
C TYR A 94 3.47 -7.55 -2.59
N ILE A 95 3.39 -6.27 -2.95
CA ILE A 95 2.72 -5.82 -4.18
C ILE A 95 3.32 -6.54 -5.40
N ASP A 96 4.65 -6.63 -5.49
CA ASP A 96 5.30 -7.33 -6.59
C ASP A 96 4.93 -8.82 -6.61
N SER A 97 4.94 -9.48 -5.46
CA SER A 97 4.54 -10.89 -5.36
C SER A 97 3.12 -11.14 -5.88
N LEU A 98 2.19 -10.23 -5.60
CA LEU A 98 0.82 -10.29 -6.13
C LEU A 98 0.81 -10.14 -7.66
N ARG A 99 1.50 -9.12 -8.20
CA ARG A 99 1.62 -8.92 -9.66
C ARG A 99 2.18 -10.14 -10.37
N GLN A 100 3.21 -10.77 -9.79
CA GLN A 100 3.86 -11.92 -10.41
C GLN A 100 2.90 -13.12 -10.57
N THR A 101 1.83 -13.22 -9.77
CA THR A 101 0.81 -14.27 -9.94
C THR A 101 0.11 -14.20 -11.30
N HIS A 102 0.02 -13.00 -11.89
CA HIS A 102 -0.59 -12.76 -13.20
C HIS A 102 0.45 -12.49 -14.33
N ARG A 103 1.74 -12.59 -14.04
CA ARG A 103 2.81 -12.47 -15.06
C ARG A 103 3.28 -13.83 -15.56
N THR A 104 2.36 -14.74 -15.77
CA THR A 104 2.62 -16.11 -16.24
C THR A 104 2.23 -16.30 -17.71
N ALA A 105 2.65 -17.42 -18.31
CA ALA A 105 2.30 -17.75 -19.68
C ALA A 105 0.77 -17.81 -19.87
N GLU A 106 0.03 -18.29 -18.88
CA GLU A 106 -1.43 -18.35 -18.89
C GLU A 106 -2.10 -17.00 -19.14
N TYR A 107 -1.54 -15.92 -18.54
CA TYR A 107 -2.05 -14.56 -18.69
C TYR A 107 -1.54 -13.84 -19.94
N ARG A 108 -0.58 -14.42 -20.67
CA ARG A 108 -0.13 -13.85 -21.95
C ARG A 108 -0.99 -14.26 -23.13
N ASP A 109 -1.83 -15.27 -22.96
CA ASP A 109 -2.60 -15.87 -24.04
C ASP A 109 -4.10 -15.54 -23.95
N SER A 110 -4.68 -15.13 -25.07
CA SER A 110 -6.11 -15.01 -25.36
C SER A 110 -6.98 -14.21 -24.33
N ALA A 111 -7.93 -14.87 -23.73
CA ALA A 111 -9.00 -14.27 -22.91
C ALA A 111 -8.51 -13.64 -21.58
N LYS A 112 -7.32 -14.02 -21.09
CA LYS A 112 -6.75 -13.48 -19.85
C LYS A 112 -5.69 -12.40 -20.06
N ALA A 113 -5.34 -12.09 -21.31
CA ALA A 113 -4.28 -11.12 -21.61
C ALA A 113 -4.54 -9.73 -21.02
N ALA A 114 -5.82 -9.34 -20.90
CA ALA A 114 -6.20 -8.07 -20.27
C ALA A 114 -5.84 -7.98 -18.77
N PHE A 115 -5.56 -9.10 -18.12
CA PHE A 115 -5.19 -9.15 -16.71
C PHE A 115 -3.69 -9.37 -16.48
N PHE A 116 -2.89 -9.44 -17.57
CA PHE A 116 -1.45 -9.67 -17.44
C PHE A 116 -0.78 -8.57 -16.64
N GLY A 117 -0.17 -8.93 -15.52
CA GLY A 117 0.55 -8.02 -14.64
C GLY A 117 -0.32 -7.15 -13.73
N LEU A 118 -1.64 -7.25 -13.80
CA LEU A 118 -2.56 -6.65 -12.83
C LEU A 118 -2.52 -7.43 -11.50
N LEU A 119 -3.01 -6.80 -10.44
CA LEU A 119 -3.21 -7.47 -9.17
C LEU A 119 -4.30 -8.55 -9.27
N PRO A 120 -4.21 -9.64 -8.49
CA PRO A 120 -5.21 -10.69 -8.50
C PRO A 120 -6.56 -10.19 -7.96
N PRO A 121 -7.66 -10.93 -8.19
CA PRO A 121 -8.95 -10.59 -7.62
C PRO A 121 -8.91 -10.43 -6.10
N SER A 122 -9.55 -9.40 -5.59
CA SER A 122 -9.70 -9.11 -4.17
C SER A 122 -11.14 -8.78 -3.80
N ILE A 123 -11.42 -8.69 -2.51
CA ILE A 123 -12.73 -8.22 -2.00
C ILE A 123 -12.85 -6.70 -2.09
N SER A 124 -11.83 -6.05 -2.52
CA SER A 124 -11.60 -4.61 -2.68
C SER A 124 -12.75 -3.66 -2.34
N HIS A 125 -12.32 -2.56 -1.81
CA HIS A 125 -12.94 -1.26 -1.55
C HIS A 125 -14.36 -1.25 -0.97
N GLU A 126 -15.39 -1.64 -1.57
CA GLU A 126 -16.73 -1.34 -1.06
C GLU A 126 -17.41 -2.53 -0.38
N GLY A 127 -16.73 -3.66 -0.29
CA GLY A 127 -17.25 -4.86 0.38
C GLY A 127 -18.57 -5.39 -0.22
N TYR A 128 -18.92 -4.97 -1.41
CA TYR A 128 -20.18 -5.31 -2.01
C TYR A 128 -20.24 -6.72 -2.58
N SER A 129 -19.10 -7.29 -2.88
CA SER A 129 -19.14 -8.60 -3.48
C SER A 129 -18.66 -9.65 -2.49
N ALA A 130 -19.52 -10.59 -2.19
CA ALA A 130 -19.10 -11.85 -1.63
C ALA A 130 -18.14 -12.62 -2.57
N LYS A 131 -17.83 -12.05 -3.75
CA LYS A 131 -17.00 -12.62 -4.79
C LYS A 131 -15.86 -11.68 -5.13
N ALA A 132 -14.62 -12.18 -5.00
CA ALA A 132 -13.42 -11.45 -5.38
C ALA A 132 -13.42 -11.09 -6.87
N MET A 133 -13.00 -9.87 -7.20
CA MET A 133 -12.95 -9.34 -8.56
C MET A 133 -11.66 -8.56 -8.78
N HIS A 134 -11.22 -8.43 -10.04
CA HIS A 134 -10.18 -7.47 -10.41
C HIS A 134 -10.70 -6.05 -10.24
N SER A 135 -9.87 -5.17 -9.71
CA SER A 135 -10.21 -3.78 -9.47
C SER A 135 -9.07 -2.86 -9.87
N TYR A 136 -9.32 -1.94 -10.79
CA TYR A 136 -8.36 -0.89 -11.12
C TYR A 136 -8.05 0.03 -9.93
N TRP A 137 -8.92 0.11 -8.96
CA TRP A 137 -8.65 0.82 -7.71
C TRP A 137 -7.43 0.24 -6.99
N ASP A 138 -7.35 -1.10 -6.89
CA ASP A 138 -6.21 -1.80 -6.32
C ASP A 138 -4.92 -1.50 -7.10
N ASP A 139 -5.00 -1.58 -8.44
CA ASP A 139 -3.86 -1.33 -9.31
C ASP A 139 -3.38 0.12 -9.24
N PHE A 140 -4.30 1.10 -9.18
CA PHE A 140 -3.94 2.51 -9.02
C PHE A 140 -3.24 2.79 -7.69
N PHE A 141 -3.70 2.19 -6.59
CA PHE A 141 -3.01 2.33 -5.31
C PHE A 141 -1.68 1.58 -5.28
N ALA A 142 -1.58 0.41 -5.90
CA ALA A 142 -0.31 -0.29 -6.05
C ALA A 142 0.71 0.56 -6.83
N LEU A 143 0.30 1.12 -7.97
CA LEU A 143 1.12 2.03 -8.78
C LEU A 143 1.54 3.27 -7.98
N ARG A 144 0.61 3.87 -7.24
CA ARG A 144 0.91 5.01 -6.35
C ARG A 144 1.90 4.62 -5.26
N GLY A 145 1.70 3.47 -4.63
CA GLY A 145 2.59 2.96 -3.60
C GLY A 145 4.01 2.71 -4.11
N LEU A 146 4.17 2.07 -5.26
CA LEU A 146 5.49 1.84 -5.87
C LEU A 146 6.19 3.15 -6.25
N LYS A 147 5.45 4.12 -6.79
CA LYS A 147 5.97 5.47 -7.06
C LYS A 147 6.48 6.16 -5.79
N ASP A 148 5.70 6.08 -4.72
CA ASP A 148 6.04 6.70 -3.45
C ASP A 148 7.19 5.97 -2.75
N ALA A 149 7.25 4.64 -2.81
CA ALA A 149 8.36 3.86 -2.28
C ALA A 149 9.69 4.17 -3.01
N ALA A 150 9.67 4.32 -4.33
CA ALA A 150 10.84 4.74 -5.10
C ALA A 150 11.33 6.15 -4.68
N ALA A 151 10.38 7.08 -4.48
CA ALA A 151 10.70 8.43 -4.00
C ALA A 151 11.27 8.42 -2.57
N MET A 152 10.73 7.60 -1.66
CA MET A 152 11.29 7.42 -0.31
C MET A 152 12.72 6.87 -0.35
N ALA A 153 12.97 5.87 -1.20
CA ALA A 153 14.29 5.31 -1.39
C ALA A 153 15.30 6.39 -1.82
N ALA A 154 14.91 7.24 -2.76
CA ALA A 154 15.74 8.36 -3.22
C ALA A 154 16.04 9.36 -2.10
N VAL A 155 15.04 9.75 -1.29
CA VAL A 155 15.21 10.64 -0.12
C VAL A 155 16.17 10.03 0.90
N LEU A 156 16.11 8.72 1.10
CA LEU A 156 16.96 7.99 2.05
C LEU A 156 18.35 7.62 1.48
N GLY A 157 18.69 8.09 0.27
CA GLY A 157 19.98 7.81 -0.37
C GLY A 157 20.15 6.35 -0.83
N LYS A 158 19.07 5.60 -1.01
CA LYS A 158 19.06 4.19 -1.39
C LYS A 158 18.88 4.06 -2.91
N SER A 159 19.89 4.45 -3.69
CA SER A 159 19.80 4.59 -5.13
C SER A 159 19.40 3.30 -5.86
N ASP A 160 19.94 2.14 -5.45
CA ASP A 160 19.63 0.85 -6.06
C ASP A 160 18.17 0.45 -5.83
N GLU A 161 17.66 0.69 -4.63
CA GLU A 161 16.26 0.46 -4.31
C GLU A 161 15.33 1.43 -5.06
N ALA A 162 15.73 2.69 -5.19
CA ALA A 162 14.97 3.67 -5.95
C ALA A 162 14.86 3.25 -7.43
N ALA A 163 15.95 2.79 -8.03
CA ALA A 163 15.98 2.28 -9.40
C ALA A 163 15.11 1.01 -9.55
N ARG A 164 15.27 0.05 -8.63
CA ARG A 164 14.49 -1.21 -8.64
C ARG A 164 12.99 -0.96 -8.51
N LEU A 165 12.58 -0.13 -7.56
CA LEU A 165 11.17 0.20 -7.34
C LEU A 165 10.60 1.04 -8.48
N GLY A 166 11.42 1.92 -9.08
CA GLY A 166 11.05 2.68 -10.28
C GLY A 166 10.80 1.76 -11.47
N ALA A 167 11.68 0.80 -11.73
CA ALA A 167 11.49 -0.19 -12.79
C ALA A 167 10.22 -1.02 -12.57
N MET A 168 9.99 -1.47 -11.34
CA MET A 168 8.80 -2.23 -10.96
C MET A 168 7.50 -1.43 -11.20
N ARG A 169 7.53 -0.11 -10.96
CA ARG A 169 6.41 0.78 -11.25
C ARG A 169 6.15 0.90 -12.76
N ASP A 170 7.20 0.96 -13.57
CA ASP A 170 7.11 1.25 -14.99
C ASP A 170 6.71 0.02 -15.84
N GLU A 171 6.80 -1.18 -15.26
CA GLU A 171 6.34 -2.44 -15.85
C GLU A 171 4.82 -2.63 -15.76
#